data_27b042c664a9f69432adefd2c5e8da84
#
_entry.id   27b042c664a9f69432adefd2c5e8da84
#
_cell.length_a   1.000
_cell.length_b   1.000
_cell.length_c   1.000
_cell.angle_alpha   90.00
_cell.angle_beta   90.00
_cell.angle_gamma   90.00
#
_symmetry.space_group_name_H-M   'P 1'
#
loop_
_entity.id
_entity.type
_entity.pdbx_description
1 polymer ?
#
loop_
_entity_poly.entity_id
_entity_poly.type
_entity_poly.pdbx_seq_one_letter_code
_entity_poly.pdbx_strand_id
1 'polypeptide(L)'
;EDFVNLYKATIDKFNDKFALFEEVTGDKIGYWYHNSHYKTRSGTLGSSCMSNVDEEFFDIYISNPDVCSLVIYKSEEDPEKIMGRALLWKLRDGKKYMDRIYTVNDSDVQLFRDYAKENGWYVKRYNSSSASNEAFSPDGSVVSLDMVVNIKSGGYEKYPYLDTLKYWNRSEGTLSTSGCSDCYTLEDTDGEYHRCESCGGRGEVECYDCDGRGTTECHRCDGEGEKNCSNCDGEGTIMHEDS
;
A
#
# COMPACT_ATOMS: atom_id res chain seq x y z
N GLU A 1 -43.44 -22.71 -3.12
CA GLU A 1 -43.59 -21.25 -2.94
C GLU A 1 -42.75 -20.73 -1.74
N ASP A 2 -42.75 -21.42 -0.59
CA ASP A 2 -42.04 -20.95 0.61
C ASP A 2 -40.51 -20.94 0.44
N PHE A 3 -39.91 -21.87 -0.27
CA PHE A 3 -38.46 -21.90 -0.51
C PHE A 3 -38.00 -20.76 -1.42
N VAL A 4 -38.75 -20.44 -2.46
CA VAL A 4 -38.46 -19.32 -3.38
C VAL A 4 -38.59 -17.97 -2.66
N ASN A 5 -39.58 -17.83 -1.80
CA ASN A 5 -39.80 -16.62 -1.02
C ASN A 5 -38.71 -16.44 0.07
N LEU A 6 -38.33 -17.54 0.73
CA LEU A 6 -37.23 -17.55 1.68
C LEU A 6 -35.89 -17.22 1.00
N TYR A 7 -35.64 -17.78 -0.18
CA TYR A 7 -34.45 -17.52 -0.99
C TYR A 7 -34.40 -16.06 -1.46
N LYS A 8 -35.53 -15.52 -1.97
CA LYS A 8 -35.62 -14.10 -2.32
C LYS A 8 -35.39 -13.18 -1.11
N ALA A 9 -36.05 -13.44 0.00
CA ALA A 9 -35.87 -12.64 1.22
C ALA A 9 -34.44 -12.71 1.76
N THR A 10 -33.75 -13.84 1.57
CA THR A 10 -32.34 -14.01 1.93
C THR A 10 -31.44 -13.22 0.99
N ILE A 11 -31.68 -13.25 -0.33
CA ILE A 11 -30.95 -12.45 -1.31
C ILE A 11 -31.20 -10.95 -1.12
N ASP A 12 -32.44 -10.55 -0.90
CA ASP A 12 -32.79 -9.13 -0.68
C ASP A 12 -32.12 -8.61 0.59
N LYS A 13 -32.13 -9.37 1.67
CA LYS A 13 -31.42 -9.03 2.92
C LYS A 13 -29.91 -9.04 2.76
N PHE A 14 -29.38 -9.85 1.85
CA PHE A 14 -27.98 -9.96 1.52
C PHE A 14 -27.52 -8.77 0.65
N ASN A 15 -28.30 -8.40 -0.36
CA ASN A 15 -28.06 -7.24 -1.21
C ASN A 15 -28.12 -5.93 -0.37
N ASP A 16 -29.03 -5.87 0.59
CA ASP A 16 -29.17 -4.76 1.53
C ASP A 16 -27.94 -4.62 2.45
N LYS A 17 -27.34 -5.77 2.88
CA LYS A 17 -26.16 -5.80 3.73
C LYS A 17 -24.93 -5.10 3.09
N PHE A 18 -24.78 -5.16 1.78
CA PHE A 18 -23.66 -4.60 1.05
C PHE A 18 -23.99 -3.36 0.22
N ALA A 19 -25.22 -2.84 0.33
CA ALA A 19 -25.66 -1.65 -0.40
C ALA A 19 -24.83 -0.38 -0.09
N LEU A 20 -24.17 -0.36 1.06
CA LEU A 20 -23.33 0.76 1.50
C LEU A 20 -21.85 0.62 1.09
N PHE A 21 -21.48 -0.50 0.43
CA PHE A 21 -20.14 -0.67 -0.10
C PHE A 21 -20.03 -0.09 -1.51
N GLU A 22 -18.91 0.55 -1.77
CA GLU A 22 -18.55 1.08 -3.09
C GLU A 22 -17.07 0.84 -3.36
N GLU A 23 -16.72 0.42 -4.59
CA GLU A 23 -15.34 0.38 -5.09
C GLU A 23 -15.09 1.66 -5.88
N VAL A 24 -14.09 2.46 -5.48
CA VAL A 24 -13.72 3.73 -6.11
C VAL A 24 -12.28 3.70 -6.62
N THR A 25 -12.00 4.47 -7.66
CA THR A 25 -10.69 4.56 -8.32
C THR A 25 -10.31 6.01 -8.61
N GLY A 26 -9.05 6.24 -8.98
CA GLY A 26 -8.57 7.55 -9.37
C GLY A 26 -8.63 8.57 -8.24
N ASP A 27 -8.94 9.81 -8.57
CA ASP A 27 -8.93 10.94 -7.62
C ASP A 27 -9.87 10.74 -6.41
N LYS A 28 -10.90 9.90 -6.56
CA LYS A 28 -11.78 9.56 -5.43
C LYS A 28 -11.06 8.84 -4.30
N ILE A 29 -9.90 8.22 -4.55
CA ILE A 29 -9.12 7.56 -3.51
C ILE A 29 -8.64 8.60 -2.50
N GLY A 30 -7.94 9.66 -2.94
CA GLY A 30 -7.49 10.75 -2.07
C GLY A 30 -8.63 11.40 -1.29
N TYR A 31 -9.75 11.67 -1.97
CA TYR A 31 -10.95 12.21 -1.34
C TYR A 31 -11.40 11.37 -0.13
N TRP A 32 -11.58 10.05 -0.29
CA TRP A 32 -12.06 9.18 0.78
C TRP A 32 -11.01 8.82 1.83
N TYR A 33 -9.71 9.08 1.54
CA TYR A 33 -8.65 8.95 2.53
C TYR A 33 -8.65 10.09 3.55
N HIS A 34 -9.10 11.28 3.16
CA HIS A 34 -9.06 12.43 4.02
C HIS A 34 -10.07 12.30 5.19
N ASN A 35 -9.62 12.58 6.40
CA ASN A 35 -10.40 12.36 7.64
C ASN A 35 -11.65 13.24 7.77
N SER A 36 -11.80 14.28 6.94
CA SER A 36 -13.04 15.06 6.84
C SER A 36 -14.24 14.22 6.39
N HIS A 37 -13.99 13.09 5.69
CA HIS A 37 -15.01 12.17 5.18
C HIS A 37 -15.26 10.97 6.10
N TYR A 38 -14.64 10.92 7.28
CA TYR A 38 -14.89 9.87 8.25
C TYR A 38 -16.12 10.22 9.10
N LYS A 39 -16.97 9.23 9.40
CA LYS A 39 -18.12 9.41 10.30
C LYS A 39 -17.66 9.87 11.68
N THR A 40 -16.61 9.22 12.20
CA THR A 40 -15.92 9.61 13.42
C THR A 40 -14.43 9.32 13.28
N ARG A 41 -13.61 10.03 14.06
CA ARG A 41 -12.16 9.78 14.13
C ARG A 41 -11.83 8.75 15.21
N SER A 42 -12.47 7.58 15.13
CA SER A 42 -12.28 6.48 16.07
C SER A 42 -11.86 5.19 15.35
N GLY A 43 -11.52 4.17 16.10
CA GLY A 43 -11.05 2.90 15.59
C GLY A 43 -9.75 2.98 14.79
N THR A 44 -9.48 1.96 13.99
CA THR A 44 -8.30 1.92 13.12
C THR A 44 -8.37 2.96 12.00
N LEU A 45 -9.59 3.33 11.55
CA LEU A 45 -9.77 4.37 10.54
C LEU A 45 -9.29 5.74 11.07
N GLY A 46 -9.68 6.10 12.30
CA GLY A 46 -9.32 7.38 12.91
C GLY A 46 -7.86 7.50 13.28
N SER A 47 -7.15 6.38 13.49
CA SER A 47 -5.72 6.32 13.82
C SER A 47 -4.81 6.08 12.61
N SER A 48 -5.36 6.14 11.39
CA SER A 48 -4.56 5.98 10.17
C SER A 48 -3.65 7.18 9.95
N CYS A 49 -2.35 6.96 9.81
CA CYS A 49 -1.36 7.99 9.48
C CYS A 49 -1.68 8.69 8.14
N MET A 50 -2.28 7.95 7.18
CA MET A 50 -2.68 8.46 5.87
C MET A 50 -3.97 9.31 5.88
N SER A 51 -4.53 9.64 7.05
CA SER A 51 -5.85 10.30 7.16
C SER A 51 -5.85 11.80 6.91
N ASN A 52 -4.70 12.43 6.85
CA ASN A 52 -4.54 13.89 6.72
C ASN A 52 -3.24 14.26 6.00
N VAL A 53 -2.84 13.46 5.03
CA VAL A 53 -1.68 13.72 4.16
C VAL A 53 -2.11 14.46 2.90
N ASP A 54 -1.16 15.08 2.22
CA ASP A 54 -1.38 15.78 0.95
C ASP A 54 -1.82 14.79 -0.15
N GLU A 55 -2.52 15.30 -1.17
CA GLU A 55 -3.06 14.48 -2.27
C GLU A 55 -1.96 13.77 -3.06
N GLU A 56 -0.77 14.34 -3.18
CA GLU A 56 0.41 13.79 -3.88
C GLU A 56 0.83 12.42 -3.36
N PHE A 57 0.58 12.12 -2.07
CA PHE A 57 0.83 10.78 -1.51
C PHE A 57 -0.02 9.68 -2.15
N PHE A 58 -1.11 10.04 -2.83
CA PHE A 58 -2.01 9.08 -3.47
C PHE A 58 -1.77 8.91 -4.97
N ASP A 59 -0.80 9.61 -5.55
CA ASP A 59 -0.50 9.58 -6.99
C ASP A 59 -0.23 8.16 -7.49
N ILE A 60 0.44 7.34 -6.69
CA ILE A 60 0.69 5.93 -7.03
C ILE A 60 -0.62 5.12 -7.17
N TYR A 61 -1.66 5.46 -6.42
CA TYR A 61 -2.97 4.80 -6.54
C TYR A 61 -3.77 5.38 -7.70
N ILE A 62 -3.78 6.72 -7.81
CA ILE A 62 -4.55 7.49 -8.81
C ILE A 62 -4.08 7.15 -10.22
N SER A 63 -2.77 7.04 -10.41
CA SER A 63 -2.15 6.74 -11.70
C SER A 63 -2.32 5.29 -12.15
N ASN A 64 -2.74 4.40 -11.25
CA ASN A 64 -2.86 2.96 -11.51
C ASN A 64 -4.28 2.40 -11.26
N PRO A 65 -5.34 2.99 -11.85
CA PRO A 65 -6.74 2.60 -11.57
C PRO A 65 -7.07 1.16 -12.01
N ASP A 66 -6.26 0.58 -12.91
CA ASP A 66 -6.44 -0.80 -13.38
C ASP A 66 -5.94 -1.86 -12.38
N VAL A 67 -5.13 -1.44 -11.40
CA VAL A 67 -4.50 -2.34 -10.42
C VAL A 67 -4.77 -1.96 -8.97
N CYS A 68 -5.19 -0.71 -8.71
CA CYS A 68 -5.49 -0.21 -7.38
C CYS A 68 -6.87 0.45 -7.34
N SER A 69 -7.69 0.03 -6.41
CA SER A 69 -8.96 0.67 -6.05
C SER A 69 -9.10 0.76 -4.54
N LEU A 70 -10.05 1.54 -4.07
CA LEU A 70 -10.40 1.65 -2.67
C LEU A 70 -11.83 1.15 -2.49
N VAL A 71 -12.01 0.16 -1.62
CA VAL A 71 -13.32 -0.26 -1.14
C VAL A 71 -13.67 0.59 0.07
N ILE A 72 -14.80 1.30 -0.02
CA ILE A 72 -15.34 2.12 1.07
C ILE A 72 -16.64 1.52 1.58
N TYR A 73 -16.87 1.67 2.88
CA TYR A 73 -18.14 1.36 3.55
C TYR A 73 -18.73 2.66 4.05
N LYS A 74 -19.83 3.11 3.43
CA LYS A 74 -20.49 4.37 3.73
C LYS A 74 -21.32 4.28 5.01
N SER A 75 -21.52 5.42 5.64
CA SER A 75 -22.49 5.56 6.75
C SER A 75 -23.90 5.54 6.20
N GLU A 76 -24.79 4.78 6.83
CA GLU A 76 -26.22 4.76 6.50
C GLU A 76 -26.87 6.12 6.76
N GLU A 77 -26.43 6.84 7.82
CA GLU A 77 -27.00 8.14 8.22
C GLU A 77 -26.48 9.29 7.36
N ASP A 78 -25.26 9.19 6.81
CA ASP A 78 -24.63 10.25 6.05
C ASP A 78 -23.76 9.62 4.94
N PRO A 79 -24.26 9.52 3.70
CA PRO A 79 -23.55 8.91 2.57
C PRO A 79 -22.27 9.62 2.15
N GLU A 80 -22.04 10.87 2.60
CA GLU A 80 -20.82 11.63 2.41
C GLU A 80 -19.72 11.27 3.44
N LYS A 81 -20.02 10.33 4.32
CA LYS A 81 -19.11 9.82 5.35
C LYS A 81 -18.92 8.32 5.23
N ILE A 82 -17.72 7.86 5.58
CA ILE A 82 -17.39 6.43 5.61
C ILE A 82 -17.21 5.92 7.03
N MET A 83 -17.56 4.66 7.22
CA MET A 83 -17.33 3.85 8.42
C MET A 83 -16.08 3.01 8.30
N GLY A 84 -15.57 2.81 7.10
CA GLY A 84 -14.36 2.03 6.85
C GLY A 84 -13.89 2.08 5.41
N ARG A 85 -12.64 1.65 5.21
CA ARG A 85 -12.00 1.52 3.89
C ARG A 85 -10.96 0.43 3.88
N ALA A 86 -10.67 -0.10 2.69
CA ALA A 86 -9.56 -1.01 2.44
C ALA A 86 -9.05 -0.83 1.01
N LEU A 87 -7.74 -0.88 0.79
CA LEU A 87 -7.19 -0.95 -0.57
C LEU A 87 -7.47 -2.32 -1.17
N LEU A 88 -7.81 -2.32 -2.44
CA LEU A 88 -8.01 -3.51 -3.24
C LEU A 88 -7.01 -3.51 -4.39
N TRP A 89 -6.14 -4.51 -4.40
CA TRP A 89 -5.08 -4.66 -5.38
C TRP A 89 -5.40 -5.77 -6.38
N LYS A 90 -5.10 -5.54 -7.64
CA LYS A 90 -5.07 -6.58 -8.65
C LYS A 90 -3.63 -7.09 -8.77
N LEU A 91 -3.38 -8.27 -8.23
CA LEU A 91 -2.08 -8.91 -8.29
C LEU A 91 -1.68 -9.26 -9.72
N ARG A 92 -0.39 -9.48 -9.96
CA ARG A 92 0.16 -9.83 -11.27
C ARG A 92 -0.48 -11.07 -11.89
N ASP A 93 -0.93 -12.02 -11.08
CA ASP A 93 -1.65 -13.23 -11.51
C ASP A 93 -3.15 -13.02 -11.77
N GLY A 94 -3.62 -11.78 -11.64
CA GLY A 94 -5.01 -11.39 -11.88
C GLY A 94 -5.95 -11.51 -10.68
N LYS A 95 -5.50 -12.06 -9.55
CA LYS A 95 -6.30 -12.13 -8.33
C LYS A 95 -6.51 -10.74 -7.74
N LYS A 96 -7.72 -10.48 -7.21
CA LYS A 96 -7.98 -9.28 -6.41
C LYS A 96 -7.72 -9.58 -4.93
N TYR A 97 -6.92 -8.72 -4.30
CA TYR A 97 -6.49 -8.84 -2.91
C TYR A 97 -6.85 -7.58 -2.12
N MET A 98 -7.67 -7.74 -1.09
CA MET A 98 -8.02 -6.70 -0.13
C MET A 98 -6.97 -6.66 0.97
N ASP A 99 -6.30 -5.51 1.08
CA ASP A 99 -5.27 -5.27 2.09
C ASP A 99 -5.90 -4.95 3.46
N ARG A 100 -5.15 -4.37 4.35
CA ARG A 100 -5.58 -4.00 5.70
C ARG A 100 -6.88 -3.17 5.67
N ILE A 101 -7.82 -3.60 6.48
CA ILE A 101 -9.14 -2.97 6.62
C ILE A 101 -9.08 -1.98 7.79
N TYR A 102 -9.46 -0.76 7.51
CA TYR A 102 -9.55 0.33 8.48
C TYR A 102 -11.00 0.68 8.73
N THR A 103 -11.46 0.61 9.97
CA THR A 103 -12.86 0.82 10.34
C THR A 103 -12.99 1.71 11.57
N VAL A 104 -14.16 2.34 11.69
CA VAL A 104 -14.58 3.05 12.91
C VAL A 104 -14.85 2.06 14.04
N ASN A 105 -15.51 0.94 13.73
CA ASN A 105 -15.81 -0.13 14.68
C ASN A 105 -15.11 -1.42 14.25
N ASP A 106 -14.47 -2.10 15.19
CA ASP A 106 -13.76 -3.36 14.90
C ASP A 106 -14.68 -4.47 14.37
N SER A 107 -15.98 -4.45 14.74
CA SER A 107 -16.99 -5.37 14.21
C SER A 107 -17.16 -5.29 12.69
N ASP A 108 -16.90 -4.12 12.10
CA ASP A 108 -17.11 -3.90 10.66
C ASP A 108 -16.02 -4.56 9.80
N VAL A 109 -14.89 -4.94 10.40
CA VAL A 109 -13.85 -5.73 9.70
C VAL A 109 -14.41 -7.03 9.11
N GLN A 110 -15.30 -7.72 9.86
CA GLN A 110 -15.91 -8.94 9.36
C GLN A 110 -16.85 -8.67 8.17
N LEU A 111 -17.51 -7.52 8.17
CA LEU A 111 -18.38 -7.11 7.06
C LEU A 111 -17.60 -6.91 5.75
N PHE A 112 -16.40 -6.31 5.82
CA PHE A 112 -15.48 -6.21 4.68
C PHE A 112 -15.03 -7.58 4.18
N ARG A 113 -14.71 -8.51 5.09
CA ARG A 113 -14.33 -9.88 4.72
C ARG A 113 -15.46 -10.63 4.03
N ASP A 114 -16.67 -10.49 4.52
CA ASP A 114 -17.86 -11.08 3.90
C ASP A 114 -18.10 -10.48 2.51
N TYR A 115 -17.94 -9.15 2.36
CA TYR A 115 -18.06 -8.48 1.07
C TYR A 115 -17.00 -8.97 0.08
N ALA A 116 -15.75 -9.08 0.51
CA ALA A 116 -14.67 -9.61 -0.32
C ALA A 116 -14.94 -11.06 -0.76
N LYS A 117 -15.41 -11.91 0.15
CA LYS A 117 -15.76 -13.31 -0.14
C LYS A 117 -16.81 -13.41 -1.24
N GLU A 118 -17.87 -12.59 -1.17
CA GLU A 118 -18.93 -12.59 -2.18
C GLU A 118 -18.45 -12.11 -3.56
N ASN A 119 -17.47 -11.22 -3.56
CA ASN A 119 -16.87 -10.73 -4.79
C ASN A 119 -15.74 -11.64 -5.31
N GLY A 120 -15.46 -12.76 -4.63
CA GLY A 120 -14.41 -13.69 -5.03
C GLY A 120 -13.00 -13.15 -4.79
N TRP A 121 -12.82 -12.23 -3.83
CA TRP A 121 -11.55 -11.59 -3.53
C TRP A 121 -10.81 -12.26 -2.38
N TYR A 122 -9.51 -12.20 -2.42
CA TYR A 122 -8.62 -12.61 -1.33
C TYR A 122 -8.52 -11.47 -0.32
N VAL A 123 -8.36 -11.80 0.98
CA VAL A 123 -8.28 -10.80 2.06
C VAL A 123 -7.07 -11.08 2.92
N LYS A 124 -6.35 -10.04 3.32
CA LYS A 124 -5.24 -10.11 4.27
C LYS A 124 -5.63 -10.94 5.51
N ARG A 125 -4.82 -11.96 5.83
CA ARG A 125 -5.12 -12.86 6.93
C ARG A 125 -5.16 -12.13 8.27
N TYR A 126 -4.11 -11.37 8.58
CA TYR A 126 -3.99 -10.60 9.81
C TYR A 126 -4.25 -9.12 9.50
N ASN A 127 -5.24 -8.52 10.17
CA ASN A 127 -5.59 -7.10 9.99
C ASN A 127 -4.60 -6.19 10.75
N SER A 128 -3.32 -6.27 10.40
CA SER A 128 -2.20 -5.54 11.03
C SER A 128 -1.33 -4.86 9.98
N SER A 129 -0.40 -4.00 10.42
CA SER A 129 0.59 -3.33 9.57
C SER A 129 1.72 -4.24 9.07
N SER A 130 1.81 -5.48 9.57
CA SER A 130 2.85 -6.41 9.14
C SER A 130 2.63 -6.88 7.71
N ALA A 131 3.66 -6.83 6.89
CA ALA A 131 3.65 -7.46 5.57
C ALA A 131 3.53 -8.98 5.69
N SER A 132 2.69 -9.59 4.86
CA SER A 132 2.49 -11.04 4.83
C SER A 132 1.93 -11.46 3.48
N ASN A 133 2.38 -12.60 2.96
CA ASN A 133 1.80 -13.24 1.76
C ASN A 133 0.60 -14.13 2.10
N GLU A 134 0.25 -14.29 3.37
CA GLU A 134 -0.90 -15.12 3.77
C GLU A 134 -2.21 -14.34 3.65
N ALA A 135 -3.16 -14.96 3.00
CA ALA A 135 -4.49 -14.42 2.77
C ALA A 135 -5.58 -15.46 3.02
N PHE A 136 -6.76 -15.01 3.35
CA PHE A 136 -7.97 -15.82 3.21
C PHE A 136 -8.40 -15.80 1.74
N SER A 137 -8.59 -16.98 1.16
CA SER A 137 -9.22 -17.14 -0.14
C SER A 137 -10.75 -16.97 -0.05
N PRO A 138 -11.44 -16.81 -1.19
CA PRO A 138 -12.91 -16.68 -1.20
C PRO A 138 -13.67 -17.84 -0.55
N ASP A 139 -13.09 -19.06 -0.55
CA ASP A 139 -13.67 -20.21 0.14
C ASP A 139 -13.37 -20.25 1.65
N GLY A 140 -12.57 -19.30 2.15
CA GLY A 140 -12.21 -19.17 3.56
C GLY A 140 -10.94 -19.94 3.95
N SER A 141 -10.29 -20.64 3.03
CA SER A 141 -9.01 -21.29 3.31
C SER A 141 -7.87 -20.28 3.43
N VAL A 142 -6.81 -20.64 4.15
CA VAL A 142 -5.59 -19.82 4.22
C VAL A 142 -4.64 -20.27 3.11
N VAL A 143 -4.20 -19.29 2.31
CA VAL A 143 -3.30 -19.51 1.18
C VAL A 143 -2.14 -18.53 1.20
N SER A 144 -1.03 -18.91 0.56
CA SER A 144 0.07 -17.99 0.27
C SER A 144 -0.09 -17.47 -1.16
N LEU A 145 0.02 -16.15 -1.34
CA LEU A 145 -0.11 -15.48 -2.63
C LEU A 145 1.25 -14.95 -3.11
N ASP A 146 1.41 -14.85 -4.42
CA ASP A 146 2.48 -14.06 -5.03
C ASP A 146 2.07 -12.57 -4.97
N MET A 147 2.51 -11.90 -3.91
CA MET A 147 2.12 -10.53 -3.56
C MET A 147 2.92 -9.53 -4.38
N VAL A 148 2.67 -9.51 -5.68
CA VAL A 148 3.29 -8.57 -6.63
C VAL A 148 2.21 -7.90 -7.46
N VAL A 149 2.29 -6.57 -7.59
CA VAL A 149 1.48 -5.78 -8.52
C VAL A 149 2.38 -5.01 -9.47
N ASN A 150 1.95 -4.87 -10.72
CA ASN A 150 2.63 -4.05 -11.70
C ASN A 150 2.00 -2.66 -11.68
N ILE A 151 2.81 -1.64 -11.44
CA ILE A 151 2.39 -0.24 -11.49
C ILE A 151 3.12 0.49 -12.60
N LYS A 152 2.55 1.60 -13.06
CA LYS A 152 3.22 2.42 -14.07
C LYS A 152 4.55 2.91 -13.51
N SER A 153 5.61 2.69 -14.26
CA SER A 153 6.92 3.24 -13.97
C SER A 153 6.84 4.77 -14.13
N GLY A 154 7.04 5.48 -13.05
CA GLY A 154 7.07 6.94 -13.01
C GLY A 154 7.71 7.37 -11.71
N GLY A 155 8.41 8.51 -11.68
CA GLY A 155 8.83 9.11 -10.43
C GLY A 155 7.59 9.72 -9.78
N TYR A 156 7.14 9.17 -8.67
CA TYR A 156 6.19 9.83 -7.79
C TYR A 156 6.99 10.73 -6.86
N GLU A 157 6.48 11.92 -6.56
CA GLU A 157 7.16 12.87 -5.68
C GLU A 157 7.04 12.42 -4.21
N LYS A 158 5.88 11.84 -3.86
CA LYS A 158 5.61 11.32 -2.53
C LYS A 158 5.07 9.90 -2.61
N TYR A 159 5.26 9.13 -1.56
CA TYR A 159 4.82 7.74 -1.47
C TYR A 159 3.95 7.53 -0.24
N PRO A 160 2.84 6.78 -0.35
CA PRO A 160 2.01 6.47 0.79
C PRO A 160 2.66 5.40 1.67
N TYR A 161 2.32 5.42 2.96
CA TYR A 161 2.58 4.27 3.82
C TYR A 161 1.78 3.06 3.34
N LEU A 162 2.46 1.94 3.12
CA LEU A 162 1.86 0.68 2.67
C LEU A 162 2.08 -0.43 3.71
N ASP A 163 0.98 -1.06 4.15
CA ASP A 163 1.02 -2.14 5.14
C ASP A 163 1.56 -3.46 4.57
N THR A 164 1.26 -3.77 3.30
CA THR A 164 1.57 -5.08 2.73
C THR A 164 2.53 -5.00 1.55
N LEU A 165 2.19 -4.28 0.50
CA LEU A 165 2.98 -4.16 -0.73
C LEU A 165 4.00 -3.02 -0.60
N LYS A 166 4.83 -3.05 0.44
CA LYS A 166 5.66 -1.92 0.87
C LYS A 166 7.01 -1.78 0.16
N TYR A 167 7.40 -2.75 -0.66
CA TYR A 167 8.64 -2.69 -1.40
C TYR A 167 8.39 -2.28 -2.86
N TRP A 168 8.95 -1.14 -3.22
CA TRP A 168 8.87 -0.57 -4.56
C TRP A 168 10.13 -0.86 -5.36
N ASN A 169 10.02 -1.64 -6.43
CA ASN A 169 11.07 -1.80 -7.42
C ASN A 169 10.83 -0.85 -8.58
N ARG A 170 11.58 0.26 -8.61
CA ARG A 170 11.42 1.30 -9.63
C ARG A 170 11.80 0.83 -11.02
N SER A 171 12.82 -0.02 -11.13
CA SER A 171 13.31 -0.52 -12.41
C SER A 171 12.34 -1.48 -13.08
N GLU A 172 11.65 -2.31 -12.29
CA GLU A 172 10.66 -3.26 -12.79
C GLU A 172 9.24 -2.69 -12.81
N GLY A 173 8.98 -1.57 -12.13
CA GLY A 173 7.63 -1.04 -11.96
C GLY A 173 6.74 -1.95 -11.13
N THR A 174 7.26 -2.51 -10.01
CA THR A 174 6.50 -3.45 -9.19
C THR A 174 6.47 -3.07 -7.72
N LEU A 175 5.31 -3.29 -7.07
CA LEU A 175 5.18 -3.32 -5.61
C LEU A 175 5.10 -4.77 -5.14
N SER A 176 5.74 -5.09 -4.01
CA SER A 176 5.75 -6.45 -3.44
C SER A 176 5.82 -6.44 -1.90
N THR A 177 5.60 -7.62 -1.31
CA THR A 177 5.83 -7.86 0.12
C THR A 177 7.27 -8.23 0.45
N SER A 178 8.08 -8.56 -0.55
CA SER A 178 9.46 -9.02 -0.39
C SER A 178 10.42 -7.98 -0.91
N GLY A 179 11.36 -7.55 -0.06
CA GLY A 179 12.43 -6.65 -0.46
C GLY A 179 13.39 -7.29 -1.47
N CYS A 180 14.05 -6.46 -2.23
CA CYS A 180 15.14 -6.82 -3.14
C CYS A 180 16.26 -5.79 -2.97
N SER A 181 17.43 -6.04 -3.60
CA SER A 181 18.58 -5.12 -3.52
C SER A 181 18.28 -3.72 -4.06
N ASP A 182 17.35 -3.63 -5.02
CA ASP A 182 17.00 -2.40 -5.72
C ASP A 182 15.57 -1.91 -5.35
N CYS A 183 15.05 -2.39 -4.22
CA CYS A 183 13.72 -2.02 -3.74
C CYS A 183 13.78 -0.93 -2.68
N TYR A 184 12.92 0.05 -2.81
CA TYR A 184 12.65 1.06 -1.79
C TYR A 184 11.56 0.57 -0.85
N THR A 185 11.67 0.85 0.44
CA THR A 185 10.63 0.52 1.42
C THR A 185 9.68 1.70 1.59
N LEU A 186 8.39 1.46 1.41
CA LEU A 186 7.32 2.45 1.59
C LEU A 186 6.69 2.27 2.99
N GLU A 187 7.45 2.57 4.03
CA GLU A 187 7.03 2.42 5.44
C GLU A 187 6.68 3.75 6.10
N ASP A 188 7.02 4.89 5.48
CA ASP A 188 6.86 6.19 6.09
C ASP A 188 6.03 7.14 5.23
N THR A 189 5.10 7.85 5.87
CA THR A 189 4.25 8.86 5.23
C THR A 189 4.99 10.16 4.95
N ASP A 190 6.12 10.38 5.63
CA ASP A 190 6.93 11.59 5.47
C ASP A 190 8.00 11.42 4.39
N GLY A 191 7.83 10.44 3.49
CA GLY A 191 8.75 10.04 2.43
C GLY A 191 9.25 11.16 1.51
N GLU A 192 9.68 12.25 2.09
CA GLU A 192 10.58 13.16 1.43
C GLU A 192 11.93 12.46 1.27
N TYR A 193 12.24 12.07 0.04
CA TYR A 193 13.59 11.64 -0.29
C TYR A 193 14.53 12.81 -0.10
N HIS A 194 15.17 12.85 1.04
CA HIS A 194 16.23 13.83 1.27
C HIS A 194 17.48 13.38 0.52
N ARG A 195 18.10 14.35 -0.10
CA ARG A 195 19.40 14.16 -0.72
C ARG A 195 20.38 13.61 0.33
N CYS A 196 20.99 12.46 0.11
CA CYS A 196 21.97 11.92 1.05
C CYS A 196 23.10 12.91 1.26
N GLU A 197 23.24 13.42 2.49
CA GLU A 197 24.28 14.41 2.82
C GLU A 197 25.71 13.86 2.65
N SER A 198 25.89 12.57 2.94
CA SER A 198 27.20 11.91 2.84
C SER A 198 27.79 11.91 1.42
N CYS A 199 26.95 11.75 0.40
CA CYS A 199 27.39 11.79 -1.00
C CYS A 199 26.83 13.00 -1.76
N GLY A 200 26.05 13.85 -1.11
CA GLY A 200 25.40 15.00 -1.74
C GLY A 200 24.49 14.61 -2.91
N GLY A 201 23.84 13.44 -2.85
CA GLY A 201 22.95 12.91 -3.88
C GLY A 201 23.64 12.27 -5.09
N ARG A 202 24.95 12.05 -5.05
CA ARG A 202 25.69 11.46 -6.16
C ARG A 202 25.64 9.92 -6.19
N GLY A 203 25.29 9.28 -5.06
CA GLY A 203 25.31 7.84 -4.89
C GLY A 203 26.69 7.27 -4.56
N GLU A 204 27.75 8.05 -4.77
CA GLU A 204 29.14 7.65 -4.61
C GLU A 204 29.89 8.61 -3.68
N VAL A 205 30.84 8.10 -2.95
CA VAL A 205 31.74 8.85 -2.08
C VAL A 205 33.18 8.51 -2.43
N GLU A 206 34.07 9.48 -2.18
CA GLU A 206 35.50 9.30 -2.36
C GLU A 206 35.98 8.11 -1.51
N CYS A 207 36.82 7.26 -2.10
CA CYS A 207 37.42 6.13 -1.39
C CYS A 207 38.54 6.63 -0.47
N TYR A 208 38.32 6.57 0.83
CA TYR A 208 39.31 7.03 1.82
C TYR A 208 40.63 6.25 1.80
N ASP A 209 40.64 4.99 1.35
CA ASP A 209 41.84 4.18 1.36
C ASP A 209 42.85 4.62 0.27
N CYS A 210 42.39 5.31 -0.73
CA CYS A 210 43.23 5.85 -1.80
C CYS A 210 43.04 7.35 -2.05
N ASP A 211 42.29 8.07 -1.19
CA ASP A 211 41.96 9.48 -1.35
C ASP A 211 41.45 9.82 -2.76
N GLY A 212 40.57 8.96 -3.31
CA GLY A 212 40.01 9.12 -4.65
C GLY A 212 41.00 8.91 -5.81
N ARG A 213 42.24 8.49 -5.55
CA ARG A 213 43.28 8.37 -6.59
C ARG A 213 43.13 7.19 -7.51
N GLY A 214 42.26 6.21 -7.15
CA GLY A 214 41.97 5.08 -8.02
C GLY A 214 43.19 4.21 -8.33
N THR A 215 44.00 3.89 -7.30
CA THR A 215 45.17 3.04 -7.51
C THR A 215 44.73 1.57 -7.71
N THR A 216 45.42 0.83 -8.56
CA THR A 216 45.13 -0.59 -8.81
C THR A 216 45.35 -1.49 -7.58
N GLU A 217 45.91 -0.94 -6.50
CA GLU A 217 46.13 -1.62 -5.23
C GLU A 217 44.98 -1.38 -4.23
N CYS A 218 44.08 -0.49 -4.53
CA CYS A 218 42.94 -0.20 -3.65
C CYS A 218 41.82 -1.23 -3.82
N HIS A 219 41.77 -2.21 -2.93
CA HIS A 219 40.75 -3.26 -2.92
C HIS A 219 39.35 -2.80 -2.49
N ARG A 220 39.20 -1.55 -2.06
CA ARG A 220 37.90 -1.01 -1.64
C ARG A 220 37.11 -0.32 -2.75
N CYS A 221 37.77 0.14 -3.77
CA CYS A 221 37.17 0.75 -4.93
C CYS A 221 37.66 0.11 -6.25
N ASP A 222 38.33 -1.03 -6.18
CA ASP A 222 38.89 -1.76 -7.32
C ASP A 222 39.68 -0.85 -8.30
N GLY A 223 40.28 0.22 -7.77
CA GLY A 223 41.05 1.19 -8.56
C GLY A 223 40.21 2.32 -9.16
N GLU A 224 38.91 2.41 -8.91
CA GLU A 224 38.04 3.44 -9.48
C GLU A 224 38.15 4.80 -8.77
N GLY A 225 38.63 4.83 -7.52
CA GLY A 225 38.76 6.06 -6.70
C GLY A 225 37.50 6.43 -5.95
N GLU A 226 36.39 5.87 -6.34
CA GLU A 226 35.07 6.09 -5.78
C GLU A 226 34.43 4.77 -5.36
N LYS A 227 33.50 4.79 -4.47
CA LYS A 227 32.69 3.64 -4.05
C LYS A 227 31.26 4.07 -3.74
N ASN A 228 30.35 3.15 -3.78
CA ASN A 228 28.97 3.41 -3.40
C ASN A 228 28.89 3.98 -1.97
N CYS A 229 28.08 5.01 -1.79
CA CYS A 229 27.83 5.58 -0.49
C CYS A 229 27.05 4.59 0.37
N SER A 230 27.67 4.06 1.42
CA SER A 230 27.01 3.10 2.32
C SER A 230 25.85 3.70 3.13
N ASN A 231 25.67 5.03 3.11
CA ASN A 231 24.59 5.70 3.82
C ASN A 231 23.30 5.77 3.00
N CYS A 232 23.40 5.60 1.69
CA CYS A 232 22.26 5.57 0.77
C CYS A 232 22.39 4.43 -0.26
N ASP A 233 23.27 3.47 -0.02
CA ASP A 233 23.54 2.30 -0.88
C ASP A 233 23.77 2.65 -2.37
N GLY A 234 24.33 3.85 -2.62
CA GLY A 234 24.59 4.36 -3.97
C GLY A 234 23.44 5.16 -4.61
N GLU A 235 22.32 5.32 -3.94
CA GLU A 235 21.12 5.94 -4.53
C GLU A 235 21.14 7.47 -4.52
N GLY A 236 21.99 8.07 -3.70
CA GLY A 236 22.11 9.52 -3.59
C GLY A 236 21.03 10.18 -2.73
N THR A 237 20.05 9.40 -2.29
CA THR A 237 18.93 9.83 -1.43
C THR A 237 18.76 8.87 -0.25
N ILE A 238 18.25 9.36 0.86
CA ILE A 238 17.87 8.58 2.05
C ILE A 238 16.48 8.99 2.49
N MET A 239 15.72 8.04 3.05
CA MET A 239 14.49 8.35 3.78
C MET A 239 14.84 8.88 5.17
N HIS A 240 14.22 9.95 5.60
CA HIS A 240 14.35 10.46 6.96
C HIS A 240 13.29 9.79 7.85
N GLU A 241 13.76 9.12 8.91
CA GLU A 241 12.90 8.75 10.03
C GLU A 241 12.85 9.96 10.96
N ASP A 242 11.72 10.65 11.02
CA ASP A 242 11.51 11.66 12.06
C ASP A 242 11.36 10.95 13.42
N SER A 243 12.24 11.35 14.35
CA SER A 243 12.33 10.83 15.74
C SER A 243 11.20 11.35 16.61
#